data_246136f8444ff2ebd120ca6f6cda337a
#
_entry.id   246136f8444ff2ebd120ca6f6cda337a
#
_cell.length_a   1.000
_cell.length_b   1.000
_cell.length_c   1.000
_cell.angle_alpha   90.00
_cell.angle_beta   90.00
_cell.angle_gamma   90.00
#
_symmetry.space_group_name_H-M   'P 1'
#
loop_
_entity.id
_entity.type
_entity.pdbx_description
1 polymer ?
#
loop_
_entity_poly.entity_id
_entity_poly.type
_entity_poly.pdbx_seq_one_letter_code
_entity_poly.pdbx_strand_id
1 'polypeptide(L)'
;MPEGDAIRRLAGTLDELFVGGTVSASSPQGRFASSAARLDGWVVQRVRVHGKHMFIGFVPPVPGRSYEAGVALLEGAAAGSGEPVLGEGEPWPDQWVHIHLGLYGWWRFNGDETVVDEGHGVAHRIPNVPKGQWNGHSETRWGDGFGEARAGEWEPPEPVGAVRLRLFNDHAVADLVGPNRCELISDQERAAAEARLGPDPLDAGARADAEAAERFARVAHSKRRAIGEIVMDQSIIAGVGNIYRADALFLAGISPHRKGANVSLKRLRGLWVLICDLMNRGLAAGRLDTMDPDEAPDPPIEGDEEA
;
A
#
# COMPACT_ATOMS: atom_id res chain seq x y z
N MET A 1 -9.48 8.16 -0.21
CA MET A 1 -8.28 7.95 0.66
C MET A 1 -7.90 6.50 0.48
N PRO A 2 -6.66 6.19 0.10
CA PRO A 2 -6.23 4.81 -0.02
C PRO A 2 -6.37 4.11 1.33
N GLU A 3 -6.88 2.87 1.30
CA GLU A 3 -7.00 2.00 2.46
C GLU A 3 -5.86 0.97 2.43
N GLY A 4 -5.76 0.08 3.40
CA GLY A 4 -4.61 -0.82 3.56
C GLY A 4 -4.30 -1.66 2.33
N ASP A 5 -5.33 -2.16 1.64
CA ASP A 5 -5.20 -2.93 0.39
C ASP A 5 -4.52 -2.14 -0.73
N ALA A 6 -4.91 -0.87 -0.91
CA ALA A 6 -4.30 0.01 -1.91
C ALA A 6 -2.83 0.32 -1.57
N ILE A 7 -2.50 0.52 -0.28
CA ILE A 7 -1.12 0.73 0.14
C ILE A 7 -0.28 -0.53 -0.11
N ARG A 8 -0.84 -1.72 0.14
CA ARG A 8 -0.14 -2.98 -0.08
C ARG A 8 0.12 -3.25 -1.57
N ARG A 9 -0.83 -2.92 -2.46
CA ARG A 9 -0.61 -2.97 -3.92
C ARG A 9 0.50 -2.04 -4.37
N LEU A 10 0.48 -0.78 -3.91
CA LEU A 10 1.54 0.19 -4.23
C LEU A 10 2.91 -0.26 -3.73
N ALA A 11 2.96 -0.90 -2.57
CA ALA A 11 4.19 -1.47 -2.04
C ALA A 11 4.69 -2.64 -2.89
N GLY A 12 3.80 -3.50 -3.39
CA GLY A 12 4.14 -4.56 -4.33
C GLY A 12 4.81 -4.01 -5.59
N THR A 13 4.22 -2.97 -6.19
CA THR A 13 4.83 -2.29 -7.35
C THR A 13 6.22 -1.72 -7.04
N LEU A 14 6.40 -1.09 -5.88
CA LEU A 14 7.72 -0.58 -5.48
C LEU A 14 8.73 -1.71 -5.24
N ASP A 15 8.27 -2.83 -4.69
CA ASP A 15 9.10 -4.01 -4.46
C ASP A 15 9.59 -4.59 -5.79
N GLU A 16 8.69 -4.82 -6.74
CA GLU A 16 9.00 -5.34 -8.06
C GLU A 16 9.97 -4.44 -8.85
N LEU A 17 9.79 -3.12 -8.76
CA LEU A 17 10.55 -2.17 -9.56
C LEU A 17 11.91 -1.80 -8.97
N PHE A 18 12.08 -1.85 -7.66
CA PHE A 18 13.25 -1.23 -7.02
C PHE A 18 13.99 -2.12 -6.04
N VAL A 19 13.36 -3.13 -5.41
CA VAL A 19 14.05 -3.96 -4.41
C VAL A 19 15.17 -4.77 -5.05
N GLY A 20 16.32 -4.78 -4.38
CA GLY A 20 17.56 -5.36 -4.88
C GLY A 20 18.36 -4.41 -5.79
N GLY A 21 17.78 -3.30 -6.23
CA GLY A 21 18.40 -2.33 -7.13
C GLY A 21 18.94 -1.08 -6.43
N THR A 22 19.99 -0.53 -6.99
CA THR A 22 20.45 0.82 -6.65
C THR A 22 19.52 1.85 -7.28
N VAL A 23 19.15 2.88 -6.53
CA VAL A 23 18.27 3.94 -7.02
C VAL A 23 18.92 5.30 -6.92
N SER A 24 18.60 6.17 -7.88
CA SER A 24 18.77 7.60 -7.71
C SER A 24 17.56 8.16 -6.97
N ALA A 25 17.81 8.98 -5.96
CA ALA A 25 16.78 9.57 -5.12
C ALA A 25 16.85 11.10 -5.15
N SER A 26 15.73 11.75 -5.42
CA SER A 26 15.62 13.20 -5.45
C SER A 26 14.31 13.70 -4.85
N SER A 27 14.23 15.01 -4.60
CA SER A 27 13.00 15.66 -4.13
C SER A 27 12.75 16.92 -4.96
N PRO A 28 12.10 16.81 -6.12
CA PRO A 28 11.82 17.95 -6.99
C PRO A 28 11.11 19.12 -6.31
N GLN A 29 10.20 18.83 -5.36
CA GLN A 29 9.52 19.84 -4.53
C GLN A 29 10.46 20.48 -3.48
N GLY A 30 11.58 19.84 -3.13
CA GLY A 30 12.58 20.31 -2.17
C GLY A 30 12.33 19.96 -0.70
N ARG A 31 11.12 19.64 -0.27
CA ARG A 31 10.81 19.40 1.16
C ARG A 31 11.46 18.14 1.75
N PHE A 32 11.93 17.23 0.91
CA PHE A 32 12.63 16.01 1.31
C PHE A 32 14.07 15.97 0.76
N ALA A 33 14.59 17.09 0.24
CA ALA A 33 15.84 17.13 -0.51
C ALA A 33 17.06 16.62 0.29
N SER A 34 17.22 17.04 1.55
CA SER A 34 18.35 16.59 2.39
C SER A 34 18.30 15.09 2.67
N SER A 35 17.10 14.52 2.85
CA SER A 35 16.92 13.08 3.07
C SER A 35 17.12 12.30 1.76
N ALA A 36 16.58 12.78 0.65
CA ALA A 36 16.78 12.18 -0.66
C ALA A 36 18.28 12.12 -1.04
N ALA A 37 19.02 13.21 -0.83
CA ALA A 37 20.46 13.24 -1.09
C ALA A 37 21.27 12.24 -0.25
N ARG A 38 20.78 11.82 0.91
CA ARG A 38 21.41 10.76 1.72
C ARG A 38 21.16 9.37 1.17
N LEU A 39 20.04 9.19 0.47
CA LEU A 39 19.61 7.92 -0.09
C LEU A 39 20.02 7.75 -1.55
N ASP A 40 20.49 8.82 -2.19
CA ASP A 40 20.93 8.78 -3.58
C ASP A 40 22.10 7.80 -3.77
N GLY A 41 21.95 6.87 -4.71
CA GLY A 41 22.91 5.78 -4.92
C GLY A 41 22.82 4.63 -3.93
N TRP A 42 21.82 4.60 -3.04
CA TRP A 42 21.59 3.49 -2.12
C TRP A 42 20.73 2.41 -2.76
N VAL A 43 20.78 1.20 -2.16
CA VAL A 43 19.98 0.05 -2.58
C VAL A 43 18.68 0.04 -1.80
N VAL A 44 17.55 -0.12 -2.50
CA VAL A 44 16.28 -0.44 -1.88
C VAL A 44 16.32 -1.91 -1.45
N GLN A 45 16.37 -2.15 -0.13
CA GLN A 45 16.48 -3.52 0.41
C GLN A 45 15.12 -4.19 0.55
N ARG A 46 14.09 -3.44 0.91
CA ARG A 46 12.72 -3.95 1.04
C ARG A 46 11.68 -2.85 1.16
N VAL A 47 10.44 -3.23 0.91
CA VAL A 47 9.27 -2.41 1.20
C VAL A 47 8.39 -3.13 2.24
N ARG A 48 7.96 -2.42 3.27
CA ARG A 48 7.06 -2.93 4.31
C ARG A 48 5.80 -2.10 4.37
N VAL A 49 4.70 -2.75 4.72
CA VAL A 49 3.41 -2.08 4.95
C VAL A 49 2.85 -2.56 6.27
N HIS A 50 2.28 -1.62 7.04
CA HIS A 50 1.40 -1.93 8.16
C HIS A 50 0.23 -0.95 8.15
N GLY A 51 -0.95 -1.45 7.88
CA GLY A 51 -2.15 -0.64 7.68
C GLY A 51 -2.01 0.34 6.52
N LYS A 52 -2.03 1.63 6.83
CA LYS A 52 -1.89 2.71 5.83
C LYS A 52 -0.49 3.32 5.79
N HIS A 53 0.45 2.71 6.47
CA HIS A 53 1.83 3.13 6.54
C HIS A 53 2.70 2.26 5.64
N MET A 54 3.54 2.88 4.85
CA MET A 54 4.53 2.24 4.00
C MET A 54 5.92 2.64 4.49
N PHE A 55 6.84 1.69 4.50
CA PHE A 55 8.23 1.88 4.90
C PHE A 55 9.12 1.30 3.81
N ILE A 56 9.95 2.14 3.20
CA ILE A 56 10.94 1.72 2.21
C ILE A 56 12.30 1.72 2.90
N GLY A 57 12.90 0.55 3.02
CA GLY A 57 14.17 0.34 3.69
C GLY A 57 15.35 0.39 2.72
N PHE A 58 16.39 1.11 3.11
CA PHE A 58 17.58 1.35 2.31
C PHE A 58 18.83 0.89 3.01
N VAL A 59 19.78 0.37 2.22
CA VAL A 59 21.13 0.02 2.67
C VAL A 59 22.16 0.68 1.76
N PRO A 60 23.32 1.07 2.28
CA PRO A 60 24.39 1.60 1.43
C PRO A 60 24.90 0.50 0.49
N PRO A 61 25.28 0.84 -0.75
CA PRO A 61 25.81 -0.12 -1.69
C PRO A 61 27.15 -0.68 -1.20
N VAL A 62 27.31 -1.99 -1.29
CA VAL A 62 28.58 -2.67 -0.97
C VAL A 62 29.20 -3.15 -2.28
N PRO A 63 30.42 -2.74 -2.62
CA PRO A 63 31.08 -3.15 -3.85
C PRO A 63 31.18 -4.68 -3.97
N GLY A 64 30.76 -5.22 -5.11
CA GLY A 64 30.81 -6.66 -5.41
C GLY A 64 29.71 -7.50 -4.74
N ARG A 65 28.74 -6.88 -4.07
CA ARG A 65 27.57 -7.56 -3.53
C ARG A 65 26.37 -7.39 -4.45
N SER A 66 25.73 -8.50 -4.80
CA SER A 66 24.38 -8.50 -5.38
C SER A 66 23.36 -8.53 -4.26
N TYR A 67 22.29 -7.76 -4.40
CA TYR A 67 21.14 -7.79 -3.51
C TYR A 67 20.03 -8.52 -4.23
N GLU A 68 19.52 -9.59 -3.66
CA GLU A 68 18.40 -10.32 -4.26
C GLU A 68 17.11 -9.53 -4.06
N ALA A 69 16.29 -9.47 -5.10
CA ALA A 69 14.94 -8.92 -5.00
C ALA A 69 14.17 -9.77 -3.98
N GLY A 70 13.69 -9.13 -2.93
CA GLY A 70 12.90 -9.82 -1.91
C GLY A 70 11.50 -10.12 -2.45
N VAL A 71 11.30 -11.28 -3.05
CA VAL A 71 10.00 -11.80 -3.54
C VAL A 71 8.95 -11.96 -2.42
N ALA A 72 9.23 -11.44 -1.25
CA ALA A 72 8.53 -11.77 -0.01
C ALA A 72 7.14 -11.14 0.19
N LEU A 73 6.73 -10.13 -0.59
CA LEU A 73 5.45 -9.43 -0.32
C LEU A 73 4.22 -10.14 -0.91
N LEU A 74 4.36 -10.86 -2.02
CA LEU A 74 3.25 -11.57 -2.65
C LEU A 74 3.16 -13.04 -2.21
N GLU A 75 4.29 -13.67 -1.92
CA GLU A 75 4.31 -15.04 -1.39
C GLU A 75 4.06 -15.11 0.13
N GLY A 76 4.27 -14.03 0.86
CA GLY A 76 4.02 -13.90 2.30
C GLY A 76 2.54 -13.92 2.73
N ALA A 77 1.60 -14.04 1.81
CA ALA A 77 0.18 -14.29 2.15
C ALA A 77 -0.03 -15.67 2.83
N ALA A 78 1.01 -16.50 2.90
CA ALA A 78 0.93 -17.84 3.52
C ALA A 78 1.84 -18.03 4.75
N ALA A 79 2.72 -17.10 5.10
CA ALA A 79 3.61 -17.24 6.24
C ALA A 79 3.21 -16.26 7.35
N GLY A 80 3.04 -16.79 8.55
CA GLY A 80 2.57 -16.06 9.72
C GLY A 80 3.40 -14.81 10.07
N SER A 81 2.92 -14.03 11.04
CA SER A 81 3.42 -12.75 11.57
C SER A 81 4.91 -12.69 11.97
N GLY A 82 5.76 -13.48 11.34
CA GLY A 82 7.22 -13.43 11.46
C GLY A 82 7.80 -12.38 10.53
N GLU A 83 8.78 -11.64 11.00
CA GLU A 83 9.63 -10.84 10.11
C GLU A 83 10.14 -11.74 8.98
N PRO A 84 10.05 -11.34 7.70
CA PRO A 84 10.59 -12.15 6.62
C PRO A 84 12.08 -12.36 6.91
N VAL A 85 12.49 -13.63 6.90
CA VAL A 85 13.88 -14.01 7.17
C VAL A 85 14.72 -13.49 6.03
N LEU A 86 15.61 -12.55 6.33
CA LEU A 86 16.66 -12.17 5.40
C LEU A 86 17.52 -13.39 5.08
N GLY A 87 18.00 -13.50 3.85
CA GLY A 87 19.04 -14.44 3.50
C GLY A 87 20.22 -14.32 4.48
N GLU A 88 20.91 -15.43 4.77
CA GLU A 88 22.05 -15.40 5.70
C GLU A 88 23.06 -14.33 5.25
N GLY A 89 23.28 -13.32 6.11
CA GLY A 89 24.24 -12.24 5.86
C GLY A 89 23.68 -11.02 5.10
N GLU A 90 22.38 -10.94 4.83
CA GLU A 90 21.79 -9.72 4.29
C GLU A 90 21.70 -8.61 5.37
N PRO A 91 22.13 -7.37 5.05
CA PRO A 91 22.05 -6.27 6.00
C PRO A 91 20.60 -5.87 6.24
N TRP A 92 20.24 -5.69 7.49
CA TRP A 92 18.96 -5.08 7.82
C TRP A 92 19.01 -3.57 7.54
N PRO A 93 17.98 -2.96 6.92
CA PRO A 93 17.96 -1.52 6.72
C PRO A 93 17.99 -0.76 8.04
N ASP A 94 18.90 0.17 8.17
CA ASP A 94 18.95 1.12 9.28
C ASP A 94 18.32 2.47 8.96
N GLN A 95 18.07 2.74 7.67
CA GLN A 95 17.41 3.93 7.15
C GLN A 95 16.12 3.55 6.42
N TRP A 96 15.03 4.18 6.82
CA TRP A 96 13.71 3.91 6.26
C TRP A 96 13.01 5.20 5.83
N VAL A 97 12.39 5.22 4.67
CA VAL A 97 11.46 6.29 4.31
C VAL A 97 10.07 5.87 4.77
N HIS A 98 9.54 6.58 5.75
CA HIS A 98 8.19 6.38 6.27
C HIS A 98 7.20 7.24 5.50
N ILE A 99 6.24 6.62 4.85
CA ILE A 99 5.24 7.25 4.00
C ILE A 99 3.84 6.99 4.54
N HIS A 100 3.03 8.04 4.56
CA HIS A 100 1.58 7.96 4.74
C HIS A 100 0.91 8.86 3.71
N LEU A 101 0.15 8.29 2.80
CA LEU A 101 -0.43 9.04 1.68
C LEU A 101 -1.47 10.08 2.13
N GLY A 102 -2.24 9.78 3.18
CA GLY A 102 -3.34 10.65 3.61
C GLY A 102 -4.47 10.68 2.57
N LEU A 103 -5.11 11.85 2.44
CA LEU A 103 -6.24 12.03 1.51
C LEU A 103 -5.80 12.30 0.07
N TYR A 104 -4.66 12.95 -0.11
CA TYR A 104 -4.24 13.54 -1.37
C TYR A 104 -2.94 12.96 -1.92
N GLY A 105 -2.23 12.15 -1.13
CA GLY A 105 -0.98 11.53 -1.55
C GLY A 105 -1.24 10.37 -2.52
N TRP A 106 -0.37 10.26 -3.50
CA TRP A 106 -0.41 9.20 -4.50
C TRP A 106 0.97 8.95 -5.09
N TRP A 107 1.14 7.77 -5.70
CA TRP A 107 2.32 7.41 -6.45
C TRP A 107 2.01 7.43 -7.95
N ARG A 108 3.00 7.87 -8.73
CA ARG A 108 3.03 7.70 -10.18
C ARG A 108 4.23 6.84 -10.53
N PHE A 109 3.98 5.84 -11.36
CA PHE A 109 5.02 4.95 -11.87
C PHE A 109 5.13 5.12 -13.38
N ASN A 110 6.35 5.09 -13.91
CA ASN A 110 6.64 4.98 -15.32
C ASN A 110 7.87 4.07 -15.48
N GLY A 111 8.00 3.45 -16.63
CA GLY A 111 9.11 2.57 -16.92
C GLY A 111 9.31 2.37 -18.42
N ASP A 112 10.38 1.67 -18.77
CA ASP A 112 10.63 1.23 -20.12
C ASP A 112 9.73 0.03 -20.53
N GLU A 113 9.95 -0.50 -21.73
CA GLU A 113 9.17 -1.63 -22.27
C GLU A 113 9.29 -2.90 -21.41
N THR A 114 10.32 -3.05 -20.58
CA THR A 114 10.52 -4.21 -19.69
C THR A 114 9.65 -4.13 -18.45
N VAL A 115 9.19 -2.94 -18.09
CA VAL A 115 8.29 -2.67 -16.94
C VAL A 115 6.82 -2.81 -17.36
N VAL A 116 6.54 -2.84 -18.67
CA VAL A 116 5.20 -2.99 -19.20
C VAL A 116 4.79 -4.46 -19.18
N ASP A 117 4.16 -4.84 -18.09
CA ASP A 117 3.04 -5.77 -18.02
C ASP A 117 3.21 -7.20 -18.52
N GLU A 118 3.70 -8.06 -17.66
CA GLU A 118 3.28 -9.48 -17.70
C GLU A 118 2.03 -9.71 -16.81
N GLY A 119 0.97 -8.94 -17.00
CA GLY A 119 -0.37 -9.32 -16.54
C GLY A 119 -0.71 -9.03 -15.09
N HIS A 120 0.13 -8.38 -14.32
CA HIS A 120 -0.18 -8.07 -12.92
C HIS A 120 -0.93 -6.76 -12.69
N GLY A 121 -1.23 -6.00 -13.73
CA GLY A 121 -2.16 -4.85 -13.69
C GLY A 121 -1.90 -3.79 -12.62
N VAL A 122 -0.72 -3.78 -12.02
CA VAL A 122 -0.47 -3.16 -10.72
C VAL A 122 -0.06 -1.70 -10.88
N ALA A 123 0.74 -1.39 -11.86
CA ALA A 123 1.31 -0.06 -12.01
C ALA A 123 0.31 0.97 -12.55
N HIS A 124 -0.68 0.53 -13.30
CA HIS A 124 -1.42 1.43 -14.18
C HIS A 124 -2.69 2.01 -13.60
N ARG A 125 -3.25 1.49 -12.51
CA ARG A 125 -4.60 1.88 -12.10
C ARG A 125 -4.85 1.83 -10.59
N ILE A 126 -4.06 2.50 -9.80
CA ILE A 126 -4.55 2.87 -8.48
C ILE A 126 -4.92 4.35 -8.56
N PRO A 127 -6.16 4.68 -8.96
CA PRO A 127 -6.60 6.06 -9.03
C PRO A 127 -6.84 6.55 -7.62
N ASN A 128 -5.82 7.15 -7.04
CA ASN A 128 -6.04 8.13 -5.99
C ASN A 128 -5.88 9.53 -6.59
N VAL A 129 -6.55 9.74 -7.72
CA VAL A 129 -6.62 11.07 -8.32
C VAL A 129 -7.59 11.90 -7.49
N PRO A 130 -7.20 13.09 -7.02
CA PRO A 130 -8.10 13.99 -6.32
C PRO A 130 -9.38 14.21 -7.14
N LYS A 131 -10.56 14.13 -6.50
CA LYS A 131 -11.83 14.48 -7.12
C LYS A 131 -11.70 15.89 -7.73
N GLY A 132 -11.79 15.99 -9.05
CA GLY A 132 -11.64 17.25 -9.79
C GLY A 132 -10.57 17.20 -10.89
N GLN A 133 -9.67 16.23 -10.88
CA GLN A 133 -8.76 15.98 -11.99
C GLN A 133 -9.14 14.75 -12.82
N TRP A 134 -10.18 14.03 -12.42
CA TRP A 134 -10.70 12.90 -13.15
C TRP A 134 -11.89 13.37 -14.01
N ASN A 135 -11.65 13.61 -15.25
CA ASN A 135 -12.65 13.98 -16.27
C ASN A 135 -13.22 12.75 -16.99
N GLY A 136 -13.54 11.68 -16.25
CA GLY A 136 -14.38 10.56 -16.70
C GLY A 136 -14.01 9.84 -18.02
N HIS A 137 -13.16 10.43 -18.83
CA HIS A 137 -12.72 9.97 -20.14
C HIS A 137 -11.23 9.75 -20.26
N SER A 138 -10.52 9.67 -19.14
CA SER A 138 -9.14 9.23 -19.22
C SER A 138 -9.09 7.69 -19.13
N GLU A 139 -9.40 7.04 -20.21
CA GLU A 139 -8.30 6.38 -20.92
C GLU A 139 -7.18 7.38 -21.10
N THR A 140 -6.54 7.84 -20.06
CA THR A 140 -5.18 8.25 -20.15
C THR A 140 -4.44 6.93 -20.36
N ARG A 141 -4.41 6.54 -21.58
CA ARG A 141 -3.30 5.96 -22.27
C ARG A 141 -2.06 6.53 -21.61
N TRP A 142 -1.48 5.75 -20.75
CA TRP A 142 -0.10 5.92 -20.33
C TRP A 142 0.83 5.78 -21.56
N GLY A 143 0.27 5.55 -22.75
CA GLY A 143 0.93 5.28 -24.00
C GLY A 143 1.29 6.49 -24.87
N ASP A 144 0.82 7.68 -24.59
CA ASP A 144 1.10 8.83 -25.49
C ASP A 144 2.43 9.53 -25.17
N GLY A 145 3.21 9.00 -24.23
CA GLY A 145 4.56 9.48 -23.90
C GLY A 145 5.66 8.43 -24.01
N PHE A 146 5.33 7.18 -24.30
CA PHE A 146 6.33 6.16 -24.62
C PHE A 146 6.71 6.34 -26.11
N GLY A 147 7.71 7.20 -26.37
CA GLY A 147 8.46 7.06 -27.58
C GLY A 147 8.95 5.61 -27.67
N GLU A 148 9.12 5.07 -28.87
CA GLU A 148 9.79 3.78 -29.10
C GLU A 148 11.24 3.86 -28.57
N ALA A 149 11.38 3.82 -27.23
CA ALA A 149 12.69 3.78 -26.58
C ALA A 149 13.29 2.41 -26.89
N ARG A 150 14.40 2.43 -27.59
CA ARG A 150 15.22 1.24 -27.78
C ARG A 150 15.82 0.87 -26.42
N ALA A 151 15.88 -0.43 -26.12
CA ALA A 151 16.53 -0.94 -24.93
C ALA A 151 17.89 -0.24 -24.72
N GLY A 152 18.06 0.46 -23.61
CA GLY A 152 19.28 1.20 -23.29
C GLY A 152 19.23 2.73 -23.48
N GLU A 153 18.13 3.31 -23.97
CA GLU A 153 17.95 4.77 -24.16
C GLU A 153 16.76 5.35 -23.43
N TRP A 154 16.18 4.60 -22.43
CA TRP A 154 15.03 5.11 -21.70
C TRP A 154 15.46 6.22 -20.72
N GLU A 155 14.81 7.36 -20.82
CA GLU A 155 14.96 8.47 -19.89
C GLU A 155 13.66 8.67 -19.10
N PRO A 156 13.74 8.81 -17.77
CA PRO A 156 12.55 9.04 -16.96
C PRO A 156 11.89 10.37 -17.36
N PRO A 157 10.55 10.41 -17.52
CA PRO A 157 9.84 11.65 -17.84
C PRO A 157 10.07 12.69 -16.75
N GLU A 158 9.98 13.98 -17.13
CA GLU A 158 10.09 15.10 -16.20
C GLU A 158 9.07 14.98 -15.06
N PRO A 159 9.45 15.33 -13.81
CA PRO A 159 8.56 15.28 -12.68
C PRO A 159 7.40 16.27 -12.84
N VAL A 160 6.16 15.79 -12.65
CA VAL A 160 4.96 16.61 -12.80
C VAL A 160 4.29 16.84 -11.46
N GLY A 161 4.08 18.11 -11.10
CA GLY A 161 3.41 18.51 -9.86
C GLY A 161 4.34 18.55 -8.66
N ALA A 162 3.77 18.45 -7.46
CA ALA A 162 4.50 18.59 -6.21
C ALA A 162 5.15 17.27 -5.76
N VAL A 163 6.11 16.76 -6.55
CA VAL A 163 6.82 15.51 -6.27
C VAL A 163 7.69 15.67 -5.02
N ARG A 164 7.32 14.94 -3.96
CA ARG A 164 8.01 14.93 -2.65
C ARG A 164 9.26 14.06 -2.65
N LEU A 165 9.13 12.88 -3.25
CA LEU A 165 10.20 11.91 -3.42
C LEU A 165 10.10 11.33 -4.82
N ARG A 166 11.23 11.28 -5.52
CA ARG A 166 11.38 10.59 -6.79
C ARG A 166 12.48 9.55 -6.62
N LEU A 167 12.13 8.31 -6.92
CA LEU A 167 13.08 7.19 -7.01
C LEU A 167 13.15 6.76 -8.48
N PHE A 168 14.34 6.52 -9.00
CA PHE A 168 14.48 5.95 -10.32
C PHE A 168 15.75 5.10 -10.46
N ASN A 169 15.68 4.14 -11.36
CA ASN A 169 16.78 3.29 -11.81
C ASN A 169 16.81 3.27 -13.35
N ASP A 170 17.57 2.36 -13.94
CA ASP A 170 17.75 2.29 -15.41
C ASP A 170 16.44 1.91 -16.15
N HIS A 171 15.41 1.44 -15.47
CA HIS A 171 14.20 0.87 -16.07
C HIS A 171 12.90 1.55 -15.62
N ALA A 172 12.89 2.15 -14.44
CA ALA A 172 11.65 2.64 -13.83
C ALA A 172 11.84 3.93 -13.03
N VAL A 173 10.77 4.71 -12.92
CA VAL A 173 10.67 5.86 -12.03
C VAL A 173 9.39 5.83 -11.23
N ALA A 174 9.48 6.19 -9.96
CA ALA A 174 8.35 6.36 -9.05
C ALA A 174 8.35 7.76 -8.43
N ASP A 175 7.28 8.50 -8.65
CA ASP A 175 7.06 9.84 -8.13
C ASP A 175 6.00 9.84 -7.02
N LEU A 176 6.39 10.20 -5.80
CA LEU A 176 5.48 10.40 -4.68
C LEU A 176 4.98 11.84 -4.64
N VAL A 177 3.69 12.05 -4.83
CA VAL A 177 3.06 13.37 -4.88
C VAL A 177 2.13 13.56 -3.69
N GLY A 178 2.24 14.71 -3.02
CA GLY A 178 1.30 15.17 -2.00
C GLY A 178 1.08 14.29 -0.77
N PRO A 179 2.05 13.48 -0.29
CA PRO A 179 1.85 12.63 0.88
C PRO A 179 1.62 13.48 2.14
N ASN A 180 0.85 12.93 3.08
CA ASN A 180 0.71 13.51 4.41
C ASN A 180 2.01 13.38 5.21
N ARG A 181 2.73 12.25 5.04
CA ARG A 181 4.04 11.98 5.66
C ARG A 181 5.01 11.44 4.62
N CYS A 182 6.23 11.95 4.64
CA CYS A 182 7.39 11.42 3.94
C CYS A 182 8.62 11.84 4.74
N GLU A 183 9.15 10.93 5.56
CA GLU A 183 10.20 11.21 6.54
C GLU A 183 11.25 10.10 6.47
N LEU A 184 12.53 10.46 6.61
CA LEU A 184 13.62 9.51 6.80
C LEU A 184 13.76 9.21 8.28
N ILE A 185 13.64 7.96 8.65
CA ILE A 185 13.65 7.47 10.03
C ILE A 185 14.61 6.30 10.20
N SER A 186 15.02 6.06 11.42
CA SER A 186 15.77 4.85 11.81
C SER A 186 14.87 3.62 11.91
N ASP A 187 15.46 2.43 11.97
CA ASP A 187 14.72 1.20 12.20
C ASP A 187 14.00 1.19 13.57
N GLN A 188 14.62 1.77 14.59
CA GLN A 188 13.99 1.91 15.90
C GLN A 188 12.71 2.78 15.84
N GLU A 189 12.75 3.88 15.08
CA GLU A 189 11.58 4.75 14.89
C GLU A 189 10.51 4.08 14.05
N ARG A 190 10.89 3.27 13.03
CA ARG A 190 9.97 2.43 12.26
C ARG A 190 9.26 1.44 13.17
N ALA A 191 10.01 0.67 13.95
CA ALA A 191 9.43 -0.29 14.89
C ALA A 191 8.50 0.38 15.92
N ALA A 192 8.88 1.55 16.43
CA ALA A 192 8.03 2.34 17.32
C ALA A 192 6.76 2.87 16.65
N ALA A 193 6.81 3.17 15.35
CA ALA A 193 5.63 3.59 14.58
C ALA A 193 4.66 2.41 14.38
N GLU A 194 5.17 1.24 13.99
CA GLU A 194 4.38 0.02 13.82
C GLU A 194 3.75 -0.44 15.16
N ALA A 195 4.49 -0.39 16.25
CA ALA A 195 4.00 -0.80 17.58
C ALA A 195 2.81 0.03 18.12
N ARG A 196 2.55 1.20 17.54
CA ARG A 196 1.38 2.04 17.88
C ARG A 196 0.12 1.63 17.15
N LEU A 197 0.24 0.78 16.14
CA LEU A 197 -0.87 0.33 15.32
C LEU A 197 -1.48 -0.95 15.87
N GLY A 198 -2.76 -1.14 15.58
CA GLY A 198 -3.45 -2.39 15.83
C GLY A 198 -3.02 -3.48 14.84
N PRO A 199 -3.54 -4.70 15.00
CA PRO A 199 -3.29 -5.76 14.04
C PRO A 199 -3.77 -5.36 12.64
N ASP A 200 -3.02 -5.75 11.62
CA ASP A 200 -3.36 -5.52 10.21
C ASP A 200 -4.15 -6.72 9.65
N PRO A 201 -5.38 -6.53 9.16
CA PRO A 201 -6.18 -7.59 8.54
C PRO A 201 -5.54 -8.23 7.30
N LEU A 202 -4.57 -7.55 6.68
CA LEU A 202 -3.84 -8.03 5.51
C LEU A 202 -2.53 -8.74 5.85
N ASP A 203 -2.16 -8.83 7.13
CA ASP A 203 -1.00 -9.63 7.50
C ASP A 203 -1.25 -11.12 7.20
N ALA A 204 -0.18 -11.82 6.84
CA ALA A 204 -0.24 -13.24 6.53
C ALA A 204 -0.90 -14.02 7.68
N GLY A 205 -1.93 -14.78 7.36
CA GLY A 205 -2.67 -15.57 8.35
C GLY A 205 -3.60 -14.78 9.28
N ALA A 206 -3.69 -13.45 9.17
CA ALA A 206 -4.50 -12.60 10.06
C ALA A 206 -5.96 -13.06 10.19
N ARG A 207 -6.54 -13.58 9.10
CA ARG A 207 -7.91 -14.13 9.10
C ARG A 207 -8.08 -15.31 10.06
N ALA A 208 -7.08 -16.17 10.13
CA ALA A 208 -7.08 -17.38 10.98
C ALA A 208 -6.48 -17.12 12.37
N ASP A 209 -5.90 -15.93 12.59
CA ASP A 209 -5.28 -15.55 13.86
C ASP A 209 -6.35 -15.28 14.92
N ALA A 210 -6.60 -16.29 15.75
CA ALA A 210 -7.56 -16.19 16.83
C ALA A 210 -7.13 -15.18 17.91
N GLU A 211 -5.83 -14.94 18.09
CA GLU A 211 -5.33 -13.98 19.07
C GLU A 211 -5.55 -12.54 18.60
N ALA A 212 -5.26 -12.24 17.32
CA ALA A 212 -5.55 -10.94 16.72
C ALA A 212 -7.07 -10.64 16.75
N ALA A 213 -7.90 -11.61 16.37
CA ALA A 213 -9.36 -11.50 16.44
C ALA A 213 -9.85 -11.24 17.86
N GLU A 214 -9.31 -11.95 18.85
CA GLU A 214 -9.68 -11.78 20.26
C GLU A 214 -9.19 -10.45 20.81
N ARG A 215 -7.97 -10.02 20.47
CA ARG A 215 -7.41 -8.70 20.86
C ARG A 215 -8.29 -7.58 20.33
N PHE A 216 -8.62 -7.60 19.04
CA PHE A 216 -9.54 -6.65 18.43
C PHE A 216 -10.90 -6.66 19.15
N ALA A 217 -11.50 -7.83 19.34
CA ALA A 217 -12.82 -7.96 19.94
C ALA A 217 -12.87 -7.42 21.38
N ARG A 218 -11.88 -7.75 22.22
CA ARG A 218 -11.80 -7.25 23.61
C ARG A 218 -11.61 -5.75 23.67
N VAL A 219 -10.69 -5.21 22.86
CA VAL A 219 -10.45 -3.78 22.83
C VAL A 219 -11.70 -3.03 22.34
N ALA A 220 -12.31 -3.47 21.25
CA ALA A 220 -13.54 -2.87 20.74
C ALA A 220 -14.70 -2.94 21.76
N HIS A 221 -14.88 -4.10 22.42
CA HIS A 221 -15.91 -4.28 23.43
C HIS A 221 -15.71 -3.40 24.68
N SER A 222 -14.46 -3.07 25.02
CA SER A 222 -14.16 -2.19 26.17
C SER A 222 -14.54 -0.72 25.93
N LYS A 223 -14.78 -0.33 24.67
CA LYS A 223 -15.01 1.08 24.30
C LYS A 223 -16.48 1.45 24.33
N ARG A 224 -16.79 2.63 24.88
CA ARG A 224 -18.14 3.22 24.87
C ARG A 224 -18.39 4.11 23.64
N ARG A 225 -17.40 4.27 22.75
CA ARG A 225 -17.54 4.94 21.46
C ARG A 225 -18.39 4.11 20.49
N ALA A 226 -18.86 4.74 19.42
CA ALA A 226 -19.54 4.07 18.31
C ALA A 226 -18.59 3.08 17.61
N ILE A 227 -19.12 1.91 17.24
CA ILE A 227 -18.30 0.88 16.57
C ILE A 227 -17.73 1.39 15.24
N GLY A 228 -18.45 2.27 14.52
CA GLY A 228 -17.96 2.91 13.30
C GLY A 228 -16.72 3.79 13.51
N GLU A 229 -16.54 4.37 14.70
CA GLU A 229 -15.33 5.11 15.07
C GLU A 229 -14.21 4.18 15.51
N ILE A 230 -14.57 3.07 16.18
CA ILE A 230 -13.61 2.09 16.69
C ILE A 230 -12.87 1.40 15.54
N VAL A 231 -13.58 0.97 14.48
CA VAL A 231 -12.96 0.32 13.33
C VAL A 231 -12.16 1.27 12.43
N MET A 232 -12.26 2.58 12.65
CA MET A 232 -11.42 3.60 12.00
C MET A 232 -10.17 3.94 12.81
N ASP A 233 -10.10 3.51 14.06
CA ASP A 233 -8.97 3.77 14.95
C ASP A 233 -7.81 2.84 14.63
N GLN A 234 -6.80 3.37 13.95
CA GLN A 234 -5.65 2.60 13.47
C GLN A 234 -4.84 1.94 14.61
N SER A 235 -5.01 2.39 15.85
CA SER A 235 -4.41 1.74 17.02
C SER A 235 -5.17 0.49 17.49
N ILE A 236 -6.39 0.27 16.99
CA ILE A 236 -7.25 -0.86 17.33
C ILE A 236 -7.25 -1.90 16.20
N ILE A 237 -7.32 -1.43 14.95
CA ILE A 237 -7.26 -2.21 13.74
C ILE A 237 -6.59 -1.36 12.65
N ALA A 238 -5.52 -1.83 12.06
CA ALA A 238 -4.79 -1.09 11.05
C ALA A 238 -5.43 -1.26 9.66
N GLY A 239 -5.22 -0.29 8.77
CA GLY A 239 -5.58 -0.39 7.36
C GLY A 239 -7.02 -0.01 7.01
N VAL A 240 -7.98 -0.24 7.88
CA VAL A 240 -9.40 0.03 7.61
C VAL A 240 -9.66 1.53 7.41
N GLY A 241 -10.38 1.85 6.36
CA GLY A 241 -10.84 3.20 6.06
C GLY A 241 -12.36 3.29 5.95
N ASN A 242 -12.84 4.35 5.31
CA ASN A 242 -14.27 4.65 5.27
C ASN A 242 -15.08 3.61 4.52
N ILE A 243 -14.52 3.02 3.47
CA ILE A 243 -15.27 2.10 2.61
C ILE A 243 -15.37 0.76 3.30
N TYR A 244 -14.25 0.14 3.67
CA TYR A 244 -14.28 -1.14 4.40
C TYR A 244 -15.04 -1.03 5.73
N ARG A 245 -14.98 0.10 6.43
CA ARG A 245 -15.84 0.34 7.60
C ARG A 245 -17.31 0.25 7.27
N ALA A 246 -17.75 0.96 6.22
CA ALA A 246 -19.17 1.03 5.86
C ALA A 246 -19.68 -0.36 5.46
N ASP A 247 -18.97 -1.02 4.56
CA ASP A 247 -19.38 -2.29 3.99
C ASP A 247 -19.30 -3.44 5.01
N ALA A 248 -18.21 -3.51 5.78
CA ALA A 248 -18.09 -4.55 6.81
C ALA A 248 -19.16 -4.42 7.90
N LEU A 249 -19.49 -3.22 8.34
CA LEU A 249 -20.54 -3.02 9.33
C LEU A 249 -21.93 -3.31 8.76
N PHE A 250 -22.17 -2.95 7.51
CA PHE A 250 -23.42 -3.26 6.79
C PHE A 250 -23.61 -4.77 6.66
N LEU A 251 -22.62 -5.48 6.12
CA LEU A 251 -22.67 -6.94 5.96
C LEU A 251 -22.76 -7.68 7.30
N ALA A 252 -22.08 -7.17 8.34
CA ALA A 252 -22.21 -7.73 9.69
C ALA A 252 -23.56 -7.42 10.36
N GLY A 253 -24.43 -6.58 9.76
CA GLY A 253 -25.68 -6.12 10.35
C GLY A 253 -25.46 -5.35 11.66
N ILE A 254 -24.37 -4.59 11.78
CA ILE A 254 -24.03 -3.82 12.98
C ILE A 254 -24.21 -2.33 12.66
N SER A 255 -25.16 -1.68 13.35
CA SER A 255 -25.29 -0.22 13.21
C SER A 255 -23.97 0.48 13.59
N PRO A 256 -23.43 1.38 12.74
CA PRO A 256 -22.18 2.09 13.00
C PRO A 256 -22.23 2.96 14.26
N HIS A 257 -23.43 3.38 14.69
CA HIS A 257 -23.68 4.16 15.90
C HIS A 257 -23.75 3.32 17.18
N ARG A 258 -23.82 1.98 17.06
CA ARG A 258 -23.85 1.11 18.24
C ARG A 258 -22.52 1.24 18.99
N LYS A 259 -22.59 1.38 20.33
CA LYS A 259 -21.39 1.41 21.16
C LYS A 259 -20.68 0.05 21.10
N GLY A 260 -19.34 0.05 21.02
CA GLY A 260 -18.57 -1.19 21.02
C GLY A 260 -18.90 -2.10 22.20
N ALA A 261 -19.07 -1.53 23.40
CA ALA A 261 -19.48 -2.26 24.61
C ALA A 261 -20.84 -2.98 24.49
N ASN A 262 -21.67 -2.60 23.53
CA ASN A 262 -22.98 -3.20 23.29
C ASN A 262 -22.96 -4.21 22.11
N VAL A 263 -21.79 -4.50 21.54
CA VAL A 263 -21.60 -5.55 20.53
C VAL A 263 -20.96 -6.75 21.22
N SER A 264 -21.55 -7.93 21.08
CA SER A 264 -20.99 -9.13 21.74
C SER A 264 -19.61 -9.49 21.16
N LEU A 265 -18.75 -10.08 21.98
CA LEU A 265 -17.41 -10.55 21.57
C LEU A 265 -17.48 -11.50 20.36
N LYS A 266 -18.50 -12.36 20.30
CA LYS A 266 -18.73 -13.26 19.16
C LYS A 266 -18.92 -12.48 17.86
N ARG A 267 -19.76 -11.41 17.88
CA ARG A 267 -19.98 -10.56 16.69
C ARG A 267 -18.75 -9.74 16.31
N LEU A 268 -17.98 -9.28 17.30
CA LEU A 268 -16.74 -8.56 17.03
C LEU A 268 -15.67 -9.45 16.39
N ARG A 269 -15.53 -10.70 16.85
CA ARG A 269 -14.65 -11.66 16.18
C ARG A 269 -15.13 -11.97 14.76
N GLY A 270 -16.42 -12.09 14.52
CA GLY A 270 -16.99 -12.23 13.18
C GLY A 270 -16.72 -11.02 12.30
N LEU A 271 -16.78 -9.81 12.87
CA LEU A 271 -16.45 -8.57 12.15
C LEU A 271 -14.97 -8.53 11.75
N TRP A 272 -14.05 -8.98 12.61
CA TRP A 272 -12.63 -9.11 12.27
C TRP A 272 -12.44 -10.00 11.04
N VAL A 273 -12.99 -11.21 11.05
CA VAL A 273 -12.87 -12.15 9.93
C VAL A 273 -13.44 -11.56 8.65
N LEU A 274 -14.60 -10.92 8.73
CA LEU A 274 -15.22 -10.25 7.58
C LEU A 274 -14.36 -9.13 7.00
N ILE A 275 -13.75 -8.29 7.85
CA ILE A 275 -12.82 -7.24 7.40
C ILE A 275 -11.61 -7.86 6.70
N CYS A 276 -11.03 -8.94 7.26
CA CYS A 276 -9.94 -9.65 6.60
C CYS A 276 -10.35 -10.16 5.22
N ASP A 277 -11.52 -10.77 5.10
CA ASP A 277 -12.03 -11.31 3.83
C ASP A 277 -12.24 -10.21 2.78
N LEU A 278 -12.89 -9.11 3.16
CA LEU A 278 -13.14 -7.98 2.25
C LEU A 278 -11.83 -7.32 1.78
N MET A 279 -10.90 -7.06 2.70
CA MET A 279 -9.63 -6.42 2.35
C MET A 279 -8.75 -7.32 1.49
N ASN A 280 -8.71 -8.64 1.75
CA ASN A 280 -7.98 -9.59 0.90
C ASN A 280 -8.62 -9.72 -0.49
N ARG A 281 -9.96 -9.67 -0.59
CA ARG A 281 -10.64 -9.62 -1.89
C ARG A 281 -10.24 -8.38 -2.69
N GLY A 282 -10.27 -7.20 -2.07
CA GLY A 282 -9.84 -5.96 -2.72
C GLY A 282 -8.37 -5.98 -3.14
N LEU A 283 -7.51 -6.61 -2.32
CA LEU A 283 -6.09 -6.81 -2.67
C LEU A 283 -5.95 -7.70 -3.90
N ALA A 284 -6.62 -8.86 -3.92
CA ALA A 284 -6.55 -9.83 -5.01
C ALA A 284 -7.17 -9.30 -6.32
N ALA A 285 -8.28 -8.56 -6.22
CA ALA A 285 -8.96 -7.97 -7.37
C ALA A 285 -8.23 -6.75 -7.97
N GLY A 286 -7.17 -6.25 -7.34
CA GLY A 286 -6.48 -5.03 -7.77
C GLY A 286 -7.32 -3.74 -7.62
N ARG A 287 -8.51 -3.85 -7.08
CA ARG A 287 -9.49 -2.75 -6.89
C ARG A 287 -10.31 -3.00 -5.64
N LEU A 288 -11.00 -1.96 -5.20
CA LEU A 288 -11.99 -2.13 -4.14
C LEU A 288 -13.09 -3.11 -4.60
N ASP A 289 -13.22 -4.22 -3.89
CA ASP A 289 -14.20 -5.26 -4.16
C ASP A 289 -14.85 -5.71 -2.84
N THR A 290 -16.01 -5.11 -2.54
CA THR A 290 -16.77 -5.37 -1.32
C THR A 290 -18.18 -5.90 -1.60
N MET A 291 -18.59 -5.95 -2.88
CA MET A 291 -19.90 -6.48 -3.28
C MET A 291 -19.89 -8.01 -3.28
N ASP A 292 -21.04 -8.60 -2.94
CA ASP A 292 -21.25 -10.02 -3.18
C ASP A 292 -21.22 -10.28 -4.69
N PRO A 293 -20.45 -11.26 -5.17
CA PRO A 293 -20.45 -11.62 -6.59
C PRO A 293 -21.84 -11.91 -7.16
N ASP A 294 -22.74 -12.49 -6.34
CA ASP A 294 -24.10 -12.80 -6.74
C ASP A 294 -25.03 -11.56 -6.79
N GLU A 295 -24.61 -10.44 -6.17
CA GLU A 295 -25.32 -9.16 -6.18
C GLU A 295 -24.66 -8.14 -7.10
N ALA A 296 -23.53 -8.49 -7.73
CA ALA A 296 -22.85 -7.63 -8.66
C ALA A 296 -23.73 -7.42 -9.90
N PRO A 297 -23.93 -6.17 -10.37
CA PRO A 297 -24.59 -5.94 -11.64
C PRO A 297 -23.82 -6.63 -12.75
N ASP A 298 -24.54 -7.15 -13.74
CA ASP A 298 -23.91 -7.69 -14.94
C ASP A 298 -22.93 -6.66 -15.53
N PRO A 299 -21.78 -7.10 -16.04
CA PRO A 299 -20.86 -6.19 -16.70
C PRO A 299 -21.60 -5.49 -17.85
N PRO A 300 -21.33 -4.19 -18.09
CA PRO A 300 -21.94 -3.48 -19.22
C PRO A 300 -21.74 -4.30 -20.50
N ILE A 301 -22.80 -4.51 -21.24
CA ILE A 301 -22.73 -5.19 -22.54
C ILE A 301 -21.86 -4.30 -23.43
N GLU A 302 -20.77 -4.85 -23.97
CA GLU A 302 -19.95 -4.13 -24.95
C GLU A 302 -20.87 -3.68 -26.09
N GLY A 303 -21.15 -2.39 -26.20
CA GLY A 303 -21.99 -1.80 -27.23
C GLY A 303 -23.04 -0.79 -26.76
N ASP A 304 -23.30 -0.62 -25.47
CA ASP A 304 -24.23 0.39 -24.94
C ASP A 304 -23.55 1.78 -24.72
N GLU A 305 -22.75 2.24 -25.65
CA GLU A 305 -22.20 3.60 -25.67
C GLU A 305 -23.12 4.63 -26.37
N GLU A 306 -24.41 4.39 -26.45
CA GLU A 306 -25.38 5.39 -26.96
C GLU A 306 -26.61 5.44 -26.05
N ALA A 307 -26.56 6.23 -24.96
CA ALA A 307 -27.73 6.89 -24.37
C ALA A 307 -27.30 8.07 -23.47
#